data_dd2ab9eb7f7ce75bec4e7bed54608480
#
_entry.id   dd2ab9eb7f7ce75bec4e7bed54608480
#
_cell.length_a   1.000
_cell.length_b   1.000
_cell.length_c   1.000
_cell.angle_alpha   90.00
_cell.angle_beta   90.00
_cell.angle_gamma   90.00
#
_symmetry.space_group_name_H-M   'P 1'
#
loop_
_entity.id
_entity.type
_entity.pdbx_description
1 polymer ?
#
loop_
_entity_poly.entity_id
_entity_poly.type
_entity_poly.pdbx_seq_one_letter_code
_entity_poly.pdbx_strand_id
1 'polypeptide(L)'
;MTITKKQGLLRAVGSLLAAGLLNATLFAQTTTAQTTPAQTPAQTASAARYDNQIQTTVAQKLAKKGQFRDVKSNVQDGIVTLTGTVDLYQHKLDAAKLARKTPSVQGVRDLITVAGANVTDEQLNKKLSEKMRYVRSGYDITFDYFALAVKDGVVVVEGQDRTGVGRDEALADIANMPGVKDVVDNISIAPVSMFDDGLRIRAERTLYRDPVLSKYAMDPARPIRIIVDNGHVTLYGSVETKMDKEIAGIRANQLPGAFSVENKLVVEENSKQSGM
;
A
#
# COMPACT_ATOMS: atom_id res chain seq x y z
N MET A 1 -51.29 -5.04 -6.85
CA MET A 1 -51.70 -6.25 -6.13
C MET A 1 -50.45 -6.94 -5.58
N THR A 2 -50.34 -6.90 -4.38
CA THR A 2 -49.72 -7.67 -3.27
C THR A 2 -48.21 -7.66 -3.14
N ILE A 3 -47.82 -6.89 -2.15
CA ILE A 3 -46.54 -6.84 -1.45
C ILE A 3 -46.33 -8.11 -0.60
N THR A 4 -45.14 -8.69 -0.59
CA THR A 4 -44.76 -9.61 0.50
C THR A 4 -43.37 -9.26 1.03
N LYS A 5 -43.38 -8.65 2.21
CA LYS A 5 -42.23 -8.51 3.13
C LYS A 5 -41.86 -9.89 3.70
N LYS A 6 -40.57 -10.24 3.73
CA LYS A 6 -40.04 -11.26 4.63
C LYS A 6 -39.15 -10.59 5.70
N GLN A 7 -39.66 -10.58 6.92
CA GLN A 7 -38.94 -10.28 8.15
C GLN A 7 -38.16 -11.54 8.58
N GLY A 8 -36.91 -11.37 8.91
CA GLY A 8 -36.04 -12.40 9.49
C GLY A 8 -35.97 -12.30 11.01
N LEU A 9 -36.09 -13.42 11.61
CA LEU A 9 -36.33 -13.85 12.95
C LEU A 9 -35.19 -13.50 13.95
N LEU A 10 -35.53 -12.73 14.99
CA LEU A 10 -34.74 -12.59 16.23
C LEU A 10 -34.98 -13.84 17.09
N ARG A 11 -33.93 -14.56 17.47
CA ARG A 11 -34.00 -15.57 18.52
C ARG A 11 -33.41 -15.03 19.80
N ALA A 12 -34.29 -14.74 20.74
CA ALA A 12 -34.02 -14.58 22.16
C ALA A 12 -33.80 -15.97 22.79
N VAL A 13 -32.73 -16.14 23.55
CA VAL A 13 -32.50 -17.31 24.40
C VAL A 13 -32.79 -16.89 25.84
N GLY A 14 -33.83 -17.51 26.39
CA GLY A 14 -34.32 -17.26 27.70
C GLY A 14 -33.46 -17.87 28.81
N SER A 15 -33.51 -17.19 29.93
CA SER A 15 -32.95 -17.55 31.24
C SER A 15 -33.64 -18.79 31.82
N LEU A 16 -32.88 -19.75 32.30
CA LEU A 16 -33.33 -20.73 33.26
C LEU A 16 -32.57 -20.53 34.57
N LEU A 17 -33.28 -20.07 35.58
CA LEU A 17 -32.90 -20.05 36.99
C LEU A 17 -33.04 -21.50 37.53
N ALA A 18 -31.94 -22.07 38.01
CA ALA A 18 -31.98 -23.22 38.92
C ALA A 18 -31.20 -22.85 40.17
N ALA A 19 -31.93 -22.76 41.28
CA ALA A 19 -31.41 -22.62 42.64
C ALA A 19 -30.88 -23.96 43.12
N GLY A 20 -29.62 -24.03 43.58
CA GLY A 20 -29.01 -25.17 44.22
C GLY A 20 -28.07 -24.71 45.34
N LEU A 21 -28.37 -25.18 46.54
CA LEU A 21 -27.82 -24.79 47.84
C LEU A 21 -26.35 -25.15 48.06
N LEU A 22 -25.68 -24.24 48.70
CA LEU A 22 -24.54 -24.35 49.64
C LEU A 22 -23.66 -25.62 49.66
N ASN A 23 -22.36 -25.35 49.40
CA ASN A 23 -21.29 -25.77 50.30
C ASN A 23 -20.10 -24.84 50.17
N ALA A 24 -19.91 -23.99 51.18
CA ALA A 24 -18.75 -23.11 51.30
C ALA A 24 -17.55 -23.91 51.78
N THR A 25 -16.69 -24.33 50.84
CA THR A 25 -15.32 -24.67 51.18
C THR A 25 -14.44 -23.46 50.88
N LEU A 26 -13.96 -22.82 51.93
CA LEU A 26 -12.92 -21.82 51.89
C LEU A 26 -11.64 -22.43 51.30
N PHE A 27 -11.41 -22.32 50.02
CA PHE A 27 -10.07 -22.42 49.45
C PHE A 27 -9.42 -21.05 49.57
N ALA A 28 -8.50 -20.89 50.51
CA ALA A 28 -7.55 -19.80 50.53
C ALA A 28 -6.76 -19.84 49.24
N GLN A 29 -7.13 -18.99 48.26
CA GLN A 29 -6.30 -18.70 47.13
C GLN A 29 -5.12 -17.87 47.64
N THR A 30 -3.99 -18.51 47.81
CA THR A 30 -2.69 -17.86 47.90
C THR A 30 -2.45 -17.17 46.55
N THR A 31 -2.75 -15.91 46.50
CA THR A 31 -2.32 -15.00 45.39
C THR A 31 -0.80 -14.95 45.48
N THR A 32 -0.12 -15.82 44.73
CA THR A 32 1.30 -15.59 44.43
C THR A 32 1.39 -14.31 43.62
N ALA A 33 1.71 -13.22 44.29
CA ALA A 33 2.15 -12.03 43.64
C ALA A 33 3.37 -12.42 42.77
N GLN A 34 3.19 -12.40 41.44
CA GLN A 34 4.31 -12.47 40.52
C GLN A 34 5.15 -11.22 40.74
N THR A 35 6.16 -11.37 41.57
CA THR A 35 7.22 -10.38 41.71
C THR A 35 7.91 -10.31 40.36
N THR A 36 7.63 -9.25 39.61
CA THR A 36 8.48 -8.85 38.48
C THR A 36 9.91 -8.82 38.99
N PRO A 37 10.86 -9.57 38.40
CA PRO A 37 12.24 -9.58 38.89
C PRO A 37 12.75 -8.16 38.85
N ALA A 38 13.10 -7.60 40.03
CA ALA A 38 13.72 -6.31 40.14
C ALA A 38 15.02 -6.36 39.32
N GLN A 39 15.11 -5.54 38.29
CA GLN A 39 16.31 -5.45 37.46
C GLN A 39 17.48 -5.04 38.35
N THR A 40 18.55 -5.83 38.32
CA THR A 40 19.76 -5.58 39.08
C THR A 40 20.37 -4.24 38.66
N PRO A 41 20.85 -3.40 39.57
CA PRO A 41 21.44 -2.06 39.25
C PRO A 41 22.53 -2.08 38.16
N ALA A 42 23.27 -3.19 38.06
CA ALA A 42 24.29 -3.40 37.03
C ALA A 42 23.70 -3.60 35.63
N GLN A 43 22.51 -4.25 35.50
CA GLN A 43 21.81 -4.44 34.21
C GLN A 43 21.24 -3.11 33.73
N THR A 44 20.69 -2.30 34.64
CA THR A 44 20.16 -0.96 34.33
C THR A 44 21.29 -0.01 33.87
N ALA A 45 22.46 -0.04 34.52
CA ALA A 45 23.60 0.76 34.13
C ALA A 45 24.23 0.34 32.80
N SER A 46 24.20 -0.95 32.49
CA SER A 46 24.65 -1.48 31.19
C SER A 46 23.72 -1.07 30.06
N ALA A 47 22.40 -1.25 30.23
CA ALA A 47 21.40 -0.81 29.26
C ALA A 47 21.50 0.69 28.97
N ALA A 48 21.60 1.52 30.01
CA ALA A 48 21.77 2.97 29.89
C ALA A 48 23.03 3.40 29.11
N ARG A 49 24.14 2.63 29.21
CA ARG A 49 25.35 2.91 28.43
C ARG A 49 25.15 2.67 26.94
N TYR A 50 24.45 1.56 26.57
CA TYR A 50 24.16 1.26 25.19
C TYR A 50 23.18 2.29 24.63
N ASP A 51 22.18 2.70 25.37
CA ASP A 51 21.20 3.71 24.95
C ASP A 51 21.89 5.05 24.66
N ASN A 52 22.82 5.50 25.53
CA ASN A 52 23.58 6.72 25.30
C ASN A 52 24.47 6.63 24.04
N GLN A 53 25.08 5.47 23.80
CA GLN A 53 25.90 5.26 22.59
C GLN A 53 25.03 5.27 21.31
N ILE A 54 23.90 4.59 21.33
CA ILE A 54 22.92 4.59 20.23
C ILE A 54 22.44 6.01 20.00
N GLN A 55 22.00 6.72 21.06
CA GLN A 55 21.51 8.09 21.01
C GLN A 55 22.51 9.02 20.32
N THR A 56 23.79 9.01 20.78
CA THR A 56 24.85 9.83 20.20
C THR A 56 25.06 9.49 18.72
N THR A 57 25.12 8.21 18.39
CA THR A 57 25.36 7.75 17.01
C THR A 57 24.24 8.14 16.09
N VAL A 58 22.98 7.94 16.50
CA VAL A 58 21.80 8.31 15.70
C VAL A 58 21.74 9.82 15.50
N ALA A 59 21.89 10.60 16.58
CA ALA A 59 21.88 12.05 16.53
C ALA A 59 22.98 12.61 15.58
N GLN A 60 24.20 12.08 15.65
CA GLN A 60 25.28 12.46 14.74
C GLN A 60 24.97 12.11 13.28
N LYS A 61 24.38 10.95 13.02
CA LYS A 61 23.99 10.54 11.65
C LYS A 61 22.86 11.42 11.09
N LEU A 62 21.87 11.79 11.91
CA LEU A 62 20.80 12.71 11.52
C LEU A 62 21.34 14.10 11.22
N ALA A 63 22.21 14.64 12.12
CA ALA A 63 22.78 15.98 11.98
C ALA A 63 23.62 16.17 10.70
N LYS A 64 24.19 15.09 10.13
CA LYS A 64 24.96 15.14 8.88
C LYS A 64 24.10 15.41 7.63
N LYS A 65 22.78 15.30 7.75
CA LYS A 65 21.86 15.42 6.61
C LYS A 65 20.88 16.57 6.86
N GLY A 66 20.95 17.61 6.05
CA GLY A 66 20.14 18.83 6.20
C GLY A 66 18.62 18.58 6.22
N GLN A 67 18.16 17.53 5.54
CA GLN A 67 16.75 17.12 5.51
C GLN A 67 16.21 16.64 6.88
N PHE A 68 17.08 16.37 7.85
CA PHE A 68 16.70 15.90 9.19
C PHE A 68 16.96 16.95 10.28
N ARG A 69 17.19 18.23 9.94
CA ARG A 69 17.50 19.30 10.88
C ARG A 69 16.49 19.43 12.02
N ASP A 70 15.20 19.16 11.73
CA ASP A 70 14.08 19.26 12.68
C ASP A 70 13.68 17.91 13.28
N VAL A 71 14.48 16.85 13.01
CA VAL A 71 14.26 15.51 13.55
C VAL A 71 15.09 15.31 14.80
N LYS A 72 14.45 14.84 15.86
CA LYS A 72 15.08 14.48 17.14
C LYS A 72 14.95 12.98 17.38
N SER A 73 15.93 12.41 18.06
CA SER A 73 15.89 11.03 18.51
C SER A 73 15.93 10.95 20.03
N ASN A 74 15.27 9.96 20.60
CA ASN A 74 15.37 9.54 21.98
C ASN A 74 15.49 8.02 22.03
N VAL A 75 16.34 7.49 22.92
CA VAL A 75 16.59 6.04 23.00
C VAL A 75 16.27 5.55 24.40
N GLN A 76 15.52 4.46 24.48
CA GLN A 76 15.21 3.77 25.70
C GLN A 76 15.15 2.26 25.44
N ASP A 77 15.91 1.48 26.20
CA ASP A 77 15.98 0.01 26.08
C ASP A 77 16.29 -0.46 24.63
N GLY A 78 17.18 0.27 23.93
CA GLY A 78 17.55 -0.01 22.55
C GLY A 78 16.49 0.40 21.51
N ILE A 79 15.34 0.96 21.93
CA ILE A 79 14.29 1.46 21.04
C ILE A 79 14.54 2.94 20.76
N VAL A 80 14.72 3.28 19.48
CA VAL A 80 14.89 4.66 19.02
C VAL A 80 13.51 5.25 18.69
N THR A 81 13.12 6.29 19.42
CA THR A 81 11.94 7.08 19.09
C THR A 81 12.38 8.32 18.30
N LEU A 82 11.90 8.46 17.07
CA LEU A 82 12.12 9.63 16.22
C LEU A 82 10.91 10.55 16.30
N THR A 83 11.17 11.86 16.50
CA THR A 83 10.13 12.90 16.56
C THR A 83 10.56 14.12 15.76
N GLY A 84 9.62 15.00 15.45
CA GLY A 84 9.89 16.23 14.70
C GLY A 84 9.19 16.24 13.34
N THR A 85 9.70 17.05 12.42
CA THR A 85 9.08 17.25 11.12
C THR A 85 10.07 17.11 9.97
N VAL A 86 9.57 16.67 8.82
CA VAL A 86 10.30 16.60 7.54
C VAL A 86 9.44 17.12 6.40
N ASP A 87 10.07 17.51 5.29
CA ASP A 87 9.35 18.09 4.14
C ASP A 87 8.69 17.03 3.25
N LEU A 88 9.29 15.81 3.16
CA LEU A 88 8.82 14.73 2.29
C LEU A 88 8.61 13.45 3.09
N TYR A 89 7.65 12.64 2.69
CA TYR A 89 7.46 11.31 3.26
C TYR A 89 8.69 10.41 3.09
N GLN A 90 9.40 10.51 1.97
CA GLN A 90 10.68 9.81 1.76
C GLN A 90 11.70 10.14 2.86
N HIS A 91 11.77 11.39 3.31
CA HIS A 91 12.68 11.79 4.38
C HIS A 91 12.33 11.09 5.71
N LYS A 92 11.04 10.93 6.01
CA LYS A 92 10.57 10.15 7.17
C LYS A 92 11.05 8.70 7.09
N LEU A 93 10.86 8.04 5.95
CA LEU A 93 11.33 6.67 5.71
C LEU A 93 12.85 6.55 5.83
N ASP A 94 13.60 7.53 5.30
CA ASP A 94 15.04 7.55 5.35
C ASP A 94 15.58 7.74 6.77
N ALA A 95 14.94 8.58 7.58
CA ALA A 95 15.30 8.76 9.00
C ALA A 95 15.09 7.45 9.78
N ALA A 96 13.96 6.78 9.59
CA ALA A 96 13.68 5.49 10.21
C ALA A 96 14.67 4.40 9.76
N LYS A 97 14.99 4.35 8.46
CA LYS A 97 16.00 3.43 7.89
C LYS A 97 17.39 3.68 8.45
N LEU A 98 17.77 4.95 8.62
CA LEU A 98 19.05 5.34 9.21
C LEU A 98 19.16 4.88 10.67
N ALA A 99 18.09 5.06 11.45
CA ALA A 99 18.03 4.60 12.84
C ALA A 99 18.15 3.08 12.94
N ARG A 100 17.35 2.32 12.15
CA ARG A 100 17.38 0.84 12.11
C ARG A 100 18.76 0.27 11.75
N LYS A 101 19.51 0.94 10.87
CA LYS A 101 20.87 0.53 10.47
C LYS A 101 21.95 0.92 11.48
N THR A 102 21.59 1.49 12.61
CA THR A 102 22.55 1.80 13.68
C THR A 102 22.77 0.55 14.56
N PRO A 103 24.02 0.18 14.85
CA PRO A 103 24.30 -0.99 15.67
C PRO A 103 23.59 -0.93 17.03
N SER A 104 23.19 -2.09 17.54
CA SER A 104 22.50 -2.27 18.82
C SER A 104 21.09 -1.69 18.93
N VAL A 105 20.52 -1.13 17.85
CA VAL A 105 19.13 -0.71 17.81
C VAL A 105 18.23 -1.94 17.74
N GLN A 106 17.32 -2.09 18.71
CA GLN A 106 16.36 -3.17 18.81
C GLN A 106 15.08 -2.86 18.02
N GLY A 107 14.68 -1.59 17.98
CA GLY A 107 13.48 -1.14 17.29
C GLY A 107 13.48 0.36 17.03
N VAL A 108 12.60 0.80 16.11
CA VAL A 108 12.41 2.22 15.82
C VAL A 108 10.92 2.55 15.90
N ARG A 109 10.60 3.54 16.74
CA ARG A 109 9.28 4.15 16.80
C ARG A 109 9.35 5.47 16.04
N ASP A 110 8.67 5.51 14.89
CA ASP A 110 8.68 6.67 14.02
C ASP A 110 7.43 7.53 14.28
N LEU A 111 7.63 8.65 14.96
CA LEU A 111 6.63 9.67 15.25
C LEU A 111 6.92 10.98 14.49
N ILE A 112 7.72 10.91 13.40
CA ILE A 112 7.98 12.05 12.54
C ILE A 112 6.69 12.40 11.79
N THR A 113 6.37 13.69 11.75
CA THR A 113 5.29 14.23 10.92
C THR A 113 5.86 14.81 9.63
N VAL A 114 5.10 14.70 8.53
CA VAL A 114 5.46 15.33 7.27
C VAL A 114 4.76 16.68 7.20
N ALA A 115 5.55 17.75 7.20
CA ALA A 115 5.07 19.15 7.11
C ALA A 115 4.81 19.58 5.66
N GLY A 116 4.49 18.67 4.78
CA GLY A 116 4.46 18.82 3.34
C GLY A 116 3.81 20.08 2.78
N ALA A 117 4.01 20.30 1.47
CA ALA A 117 3.42 21.42 0.74
C ALA A 117 1.90 21.46 0.95
N ASN A 118 1.35 22.67 1.02
CA ASN A 118 -0.10 22.88 1.14
C ASN A 118 -0.76 22.60 -0.22
N VAL A 119 -0.99 21.32 -0.51
CA VAL A 119 -1.55 20.78 -1.76
C VAL A 119 -2.88 20.13 -1.43
N THR A 120 -3.93 20.39 -2.20
CA THR A 120 -5.21 19.70 -2.03
C THR A 120 -5.10 18.24 -2.47
N ASP A 121 -5.94 17.36 -1.92
CA ASP A 121 -5.94 15.94 -2.28
C ASP A 121 -6.20 15.74 -3.79
N GLU A 122 -7.05 16.57 -4.39
CA GLU A 122 -7.34 16.54 -5.82
C GLU A 122 -6.09 16.88 -6.66
N GLN A 123 -5.37 17.96 -6.28
CA GLN A 123 -4.13 18.36 -6.95
C GLN A 123 -3.04 17.31 -6.79
N LEU A 124 -2.94 16.71 -5.59
CA LEU A 124 -1.98 15.64 -5.30
C LEU A 124 -2.31 14.41 -6.11
N ASN A 125 -3.58 13.98 -6.14
CA ASN A 125 -4.02 12.84 -6.93
C ASN A 125 -3.72 13.04 -8.43
N LYS A 126 -4.00 14.24 -8.97
CA LYS A 126 -3.68 14.55 -10.36
C LYS A 126 -2.19 14.43 -10.65
N LYS A 127 -1.33 15.05 -9.84
CA LYS A 127 0.14 14.99 -10.01
C LYS A 127 0.67 13.56 -9.89
N LEU A 128 0.18 12.79 -8.92
CA LEU A 128 0.55 11.39 -8.76
C LEU A 128 0.10 10.55 -9.96
N SER A 129 -1.13 10.72 -10.43
CA SER A 129 -1.66 10.01 -11.59
C SER A 129 -0.86 10.33 -12.86
N GLU A 130 -0.47 11.58 -13.07
CA GLU A 130 0.41 11.97 -14.17
C GLU A 130 1.79 11.33 -14.04
N LYS A 131 2.38 11.33 -12.84
CA LYS A 131 3.69 10.72 -12.58
C LYS A 131 3.65 9.22 -12.83
N MET A 132 2.63 8.53 -12.30
CA MET A 132 2.49 7.07 -12.41
C MET A 132 2.23 6.58 -13.83
N ARG A 133 1.73 7.43 -14.74
CA ARG A 133 1.62 7.09 -16.17
C ARG A 133 2.98 6.76 -16.79
N TYR A 134 4.05 7.35 -16.29
CA TYR A 134 5.41 7.22 -16.82
C TYR A 134 6.33 6.34 -15.96
N VAL A 135 5.82 5.78 -14.86
CA VAL A 135 6.59 4.80 -14.09
C VAL A 135 6.81 3.57 -14.96
N ARG A 136 8.05 3.35 -15.33
CA ARG A 136 8.49 2.27 -16.19
C ARG A 136 9.35 1.31 -15.38
N SER A 137 8.72 0.47 -14.64
CA SER A 137 9.40 -0.61 -13.97
C SER A 137 9.54 -1.80 -14.89
N GLY A 138 10.71 -1.92 -15.47
CA GLY A 138 11.01 -2.99 -16.41
C GLY A 138 10.45 -2.72 -17.82
N TYR A 139 10.56 -3.72 -18.67
CA TYR A 139 10.17 -3.62 -20.09
C TYR A 139 8.65 -3.81 -20.30
N ASP A 140 7.85 -4.04 -19.26
CA ASP A 140 6.49 -4.57 -19.39
C ASP A 140 5.43 -3.72 -18.71
N ILE A 141 5.42 -2.40 -18.98
CA ILE A 141 4.41 -1.44 -18.53
C ILE A 141 2.95 -1.93 -18.81
N THR A 142 2.78 -2.82 -19.77
CA THR A 142 1.50 -3.40 -20.17
C THR A 142 0.94 -4.36 -19.11
N PHE A 143 1.81 -4.98 -18.29
CA PHE A 143 1.42 -6.04 -17.36
C PHE A 143 1.36 -5.61 -15.89
N ASP A 144 1.51 -4.32 -15.63
CA ASP A 144 1.44 -3.73 -14.30
C ASP A 144 0.30 -2.71 -14.23
N TYR A 145 -0.39 -2.65 -13.11
CA TYR A 145 -1.49 -1.70 -12.90
C TYR A 145 -1.47 -1.16 -11.47
N PHE A 146 -1.52 0.16 -11.35
CA PHE A 146 -1.64 0.86 -10.08
C PHE A 146 -2.82 1.83 -10.10
N ALA A 147 -3.67 1.75 -9.09
CA ALA A 147 -4.72 2.70 -8.79
C ALA A 147 -4.35 3.51 -7.55
N LEU A 148 -4.68 4.79 -7.55
CA LEU A 148 -4.36 5.71 -6.48
C LEU A 148 -5.64 6.34 -5.94
N ALA A 149 -5.71 6.46 -4.61
CA ALA A 149 -6.67 7.30 -3.92
C ALA A 149 -5.94 8.16 -2.90
N VAL A 150 -6.32 9.44 -2.79
CA VAL A 150 -5.70 10.39 -1.86
C VAL A 150 -6.77 10.95 -0.94
N LYS A 151 -6.48 10.93 0.38
CA LYS A 151 -7.32 11.55 1.40
C LYS A 151 -6.46 12.14 2.52
N ASP A 152 -6.63 13.42 2.80
CA ASP A 152 -5.88 14.14 3.85
C ASP A 152 -4.35 14.06 3.68
N GLY A 153 -3.87 13.88 2.44
CA GLY A 153 -2.47 13.67 2.09
C GLY A 153 -1.98 12.23 2.28
N VAL A 154 -2.84 11.30 2.72
CA VAL A 154 -2.56 9.87 2.76
C VAL A 154 -2.86 9.27 1.39
N VAL A 155 -1.89 8.60 0.81
CA VAL A 155 -2.02 7.93 -0.50
C VAL A 155 -2.24 6.45 -0.29
N VAL A 156 -3.38 5.94 -0.74
CA VAL A 156 -3.61 4.50 -0.85
C VAL A 156 -3.28 4.09 -2.28
N VAL A 157 -2.34 3.18 -2.44
CA VAL A 157 -1.98 2.60 -3.73
C VAL A 157 -2.37 1.13 -3.77
N GLU A 158 -3.11 0.73 -4.80
CA GLU A 158 -3.59 -0.63 -5.02
C GLU A 158 -3.21 -1.09 -6.41
N GLY A 159 -3.06 -2.39 -6.58
CA GLY A 159 -2.80 -2.94 -7.90
C GLY A 159 -1.96 -4.19 -7.90
N GLN A 160 -1.38 -4.49 -9.06
CA GLN A 160 -0.51 -5.63 -9.23
C GLN A 160 0.70 -5.25 -10.08
N ASP A 161 1.87 -5.72 -9.65
CA ASP A 161 3.13 -5.64 -10.36
C ASP A 161 3.67 -7.04 -10.61
N ARG A 162 4.39 -7.26 -11.72
CA ARG A 162 5.04 -8.54 -11.99
C ARG A 162 6.28 -8.76 -11.13
N THR A 163 6.90 -7.68 -10.67
CA THR A 163 8.18 -7.73 -9.96
C THR A 163 8.15 -6.78 -8.76
N GLY A 164 8.90 -7.12 -7.70
CA GLY A 164 9.05 -6.20 -6.58
C GLY A 164 9.72 -4.87 -6.94
N VAL A 165 10.43 -4.82 -8.06
CA VAL A 165 11.16 -3.61 -8.51
C VAL A 165 10.17 -2.50 -8.89
N GLY A 166 9.12 -2.83 -9.64
CA GLY A 166 8.13 -1.85 -10.05
C GLY A 166 7.31 -1.30 -8.89
N ARG A 167 6.92 -2.18 -7.97
CA ARG A 167 6.29 -1.76 -6.72
C ARG A 167 7.19 -0.79 -5.95
N ASP A 168 8.48 -1.13 -5.78
CA ASP A 168 9.41 -0.28 -5.01
C ASP A 168 9.65 1.06 -5.71
N GLU A 169 9.71 1.09 -7.05
CA GLU A 169 9.81 2.33 -7.84
C GLU A 169 8.55 3.20 -7.69
N ALA A 170 7.37 2.60 -7.81
CA ALA A 170 6.11 3.28 -7.62
C ALA A 170 6.00 3.91 -6.23
N LEU A 171 6.33 3.16 -5.18
CA LEU A 171 6.34 3.63 -3.80
C LEU A 171 7.35 4.76 -3.58
N ALA A 172 8.55 4.67 -4.18
CA ALA A 172 9.56 5.72 -4.10
C ALA A 172 9.10 7.01 -4.81
N ASP A 173 8.47 6.90 -5.96
CA ASP A 173 7.91 8.07 -6.68
C ASP A 173 6.79 8.75 -5.87
N ILE A 174 5.92 7.96 -5.24
CA ILE A 174 4.87 8.48 -4.36
C ILE A 174 5.50 9.14 -3.13
N ALA A 175 6.46 8.50 -2.47
CA ALA A 175 7.09 9.01 -1.25
C ALA A 175 7.87 10.31 -1.46
N ASN A 176 8.38 10.55 -2.66
CA ASN A 176 9.08 11.77 -3.04
C ASN A 176 8.15 12.89 -3.52
N MET A 177 6.83 12.65 -3.62
CA MET A 177 5.88 13.67 -4.07
C MET A 177 5.56 14.65 -2.93
N PRO A 178 5.79 15.98 -3.11
CA PRO A 178 5.38 16.97 -2.12
C PRO A 178 3.87 16.96 -1.86
N GLY A 179 3.49 16.92 -0.60
CA GLY A 179 2.09 16.82 -0.17
C GLY A 179 1.69 15.42 0.32
N VAL A 180 2.48 14.39 0.00
CA VAL A 180 2.28 13.05 0.57
C VAL A 180 2.72 13.03 2.03
N LYS A 181 1.81 12.66 2.92
CA LYS A 181 2.06 12.56 4.38
C LYS A 181 2.25 11.12 4.84
N ASP A 182 1.58 10.18 4.17
CA ASP A 182 1.68 8.75 4.45
C ASP A 182 1.28 7.93 3.21
N VAL A 183 1.68 6.66 3.16
CA VAL A 183 1.39 5.75 2.06
C VAL A 183 0.90 4.41 2.60
N VAL A 184 -0.27 3.98 2.14
CA VAL A 184 -0.80 2.65 2.36
C VAL A 184 -0.57 1.82 1.11
N ASP A 185 0.30 0.83 1.22
CA ASP A 185 0.71 -0.02 0.12
C ASP A 185 -0.11 -1.31 0.09
N ASN A 186 -0.99 -1.41 -0.91
CA ASN A 186 -1.80 -2.59 -1.23
C ASN A 186 -1.43 -3.18 -2.61
N ILE A 187 -0.18 -2.98 -3.05
CA ILE A 187 0.30 -3.56 -4.32
C ILE A 187 0.65 -5.04 -4.09
N SER A 188 0.02 -5.92 -4.85
CA SER A 188 0.37 -7.33 -4.89
C SER A 188 1.47 -7.60 -5.92
N ILE A 189 2.31 -8.60 -5.66
CA ILE A 189 3.27 -9.09 -6.63
C ILE A 189 2.69 -10.35 -7.28
N ALA A 190 2.62 -10.35 -8.61
CA ALA A 190 2.11 -11.49 -9.36
C ALA A 190 2.97 -12.75 -9.09
N PRO A 191 2.35 -13.91 -8.80
CA PRO A 191 3.10 -15.14 -8.65
C PRO A 191 3.82 -15.53 -9.96
N VAL A 192 4.98 -16.15 -9.86
CA VAL A 192 5.69 -16.66 -11.03
C VAL A 192 4.91 -17.85 -11.59
N SER A 193 4.43 -17.71 -12.83
CA SER A 193 3.63 -18.72 -13.52
C SER A 193 3.94 -18.71 -15.03
N MET A 194 4.52 -19.80 -15.52
CA MET A 194 4.78 -19.95 -16.96
C MET A 194 3.51 -19.94 -17.79
N PHE A 195 2.40 -20.43 -17.23
CA PHE A 195 1.10 -20.42 -17.88
C PHE A 195 0.57 -18.99 -18.04
N ASP A 196 0.60 -18.20 -16.96
CA ASP A 196 0.15 -16.81 -16.98
C ASP A 196 1.06 -15.94 -17.84
N ASP A 197 2.37 -16.17 -17.82
CA ASP A 197 3.31 -15.46 -18.70
C ASP A 197 3.02 -15.74 -20.18
N GLY A 198 2.75 -17.01 -20.51
CA GLY A 198 2.31 -17.36 -21.85
C GLY A 198 0.98 -16.71 -22.24
N LEU A 199 0.05 -16.58 -21.29
CA LEU A 199 -1.23 -15.93 -21.51
C LEU A 199 -1.10 -14.41 -21.66
N ARG A 200 -0.24 -13.74 -20.86
CA ARG A 200 0.10 -12.32 -21.00
C ARG A 200 0.61 -11.99 -22.41
N ILE A 201 1.58 -12.75 -22.90
CA ILE A 201 2.14 -12.55 -24.24
C ILE A 201 1.09 -12.77 -25.35
N ARG A 202 0.21 -13.78 -25.19
CA ARG A 202 -0.89 -14.00 -26.15
C ARG A 202 -1.89 -12.84 -26.12
N ALA A 203 -2.25 -12.38 -24.93
CA ALA A 203 -3.18 -11.27 -24.74
C ALA A 203 -2.64 -9.97 -25.37
N GLU A 204 -1.40 -9.62 -25.08
CA GLU A 204 -0.71 -8.48 -25.66
C GLU A 204 -0.72 -8.54 -27.19
N ARG A 205 -0.31 -9.67 -27.77
CA ARG A 205 -0.29 -9.84 -29.22
C ARG A 205 -1.68 -9.76 -29.83
N THR A 206 -2.71 -10.32 -29.17
CA THR A 206 -4.07 -10.32 -29.67
C THR A 206 -4.68 -8.92 -29.65
N LEU A 207 -4.45 -8.17 -28.59
CA LEU A 207 -4.98 -6.82 -28.43
C LEU A 207 -4.23 -5.83 -29.34
N TYR A 208 -2.90 -5.82 -29.32
CA TYR A 208 -2.12 -4.80 -30.00
C TYR A 208 -1.86 -5.08 -31.50
N ARG A 209 -2.18 -6.28 -32.00
CA ARG A 209 -2.24 -6.53 -33.46
C ARG A 209 -3.59 -6.18 -34.08
N ASP A 210 -4.59 -5.90 -33.24
CA ASP A 210 -5.88 -5.40 -33.75
C ASP A 210 -5.68 -3.98 -34.32
N PRO A 211 -6.14 -3.69 -35.54
CA PRO A 211 -5.94 -2.38 -36.18
C PRO A 211 -6.52 -1.21 -35.39
N VAL A 212 -7.59 -1.42 -34.62
CA VAL A 212 -8.23 -0.39 -33.81
C VAL A 212 -7.46 -0.14 -32.51
N LEU A 213 -6.93 -1.21 -31.91
CA LEU A 213 -6.28 -1.14 -30.59
C LEU A 213 -4.78 -0.88 -30.65
N SER A 214 -4.14 -1.05 -31.81
CA SER A 214 -2.69 -0.87 -32.02
C SER A 214 -2.19 0.51 -31.59
N LYS A 215 -3.01 1.54 -31.66
CA LYS A 215 -2.67 2.90 -31.18
C LYS A 215 -2.33 2.95 -29.70
N TYR A 216 -2.90 2.09 -28.86
CA TYR A 216 -2.62 1.99 -27.44
C TYR A 216 -1.29 1.31 -27.12
N ALA A 217 -0.71 0.57 -28.08
CA ALA A 217 0.65 0.04 -27.94
C ALA A 217 1.73 1.10 -28.16
N MET A 218 1.42 2.13 -28.96
CA MET A 218 2.38 3.18 -29.32
C MET A 218 2.41 4.34 -28.32
N ASP A 219 1.34 4.57 -27.57
CA ASP A 219 1.26 5.62 -26.56
C ASP A 219 1.61 5.04 -25.17
N PRO A 220 2.84 5.28 -24.67
CA PRO A 220 3.26 4.77 -23.36
C PRO A 220 2.49 5.38 -22.20
N ALA A 221 1.80 6.50 -22.41
CA ALA A 221 1.01 7.17 -21.39
C ALA A 221 -0.39 6.54 -21.23
N ARG A 222 -0.86 5.81 -22.25
CA ARG A 222 -2.21 5.23 -22.28
C ARG A 222 -2.25 3.79 -22.79
N PRO A 223 -1.39 2.88 -22.30
CA PRO A 223 -1.47 1.49 -22.70
C PRO A 223 -2.72 0.84 -22.12
N ILE A 224 -3.25 -0.16 -22.83
CA ILE A 224 -4.19 -1.12 -22.23
C ILE A 224 -3.36 -2.03 -21.33
N ARG A 225 -3.62 -1.99 -20.04
CA ARG A 225 -2.94 -2.83 -19.05
C ARG A 225 -3.60 -4.20 -19.00
N ILE A 226 -2.81 -5.24 -19.03
CA ILE A 226 -3.24 -6.65 -19.12
C ILE A 226 -2.75 -7.37 -17.86
N ILE A 227 -3.63 -7.50 -16.89
CA ILE A 227 -3.32 -8.22 -15.66
C ILE A 227 -3.79 -9.66 -15.81
N VAL A 228 -2.91 -10.60 -15.53
CA VAL A 228 -3.20 -12.04 -15.58
C VAL A 228 -2.83 -12.68 -14.25
N ASP A 229 -3.79 -13.32 -13.62
CA ASP A 229 -3.64 -14.03 -12.36
C ASP A 229 -4.39 -15.36 -12.42
N ASN A 230 -3.66 -16.49 -12.33
CA ASN A 230 -4.20 -17.84 -12.37
C ASN A 230 -5.15 -18.08 -13.57
N GLY A 231 -4.78 -17.55 -14.74
CA GLY A 231 -5.58 -17.68 -15.98
C GLY A 231 -6.75 -16.71 -16.10
N HIS A 232 -6.96 -15.85 -15.12
CA HIS A 232 -7.97 -14.78 -15.18
C HIS A 232 -7.34 -13.51 -15.76
N VAL A 233 -7.94 -12.97 -16.81
CA VAL A 233 -7.44 -11.79 -17.52
C VAL A 233 -8.29 -10.58 -17.15
N THR A 234 -7.65 -9.51 -16.67
CA THR A 234 -8.32 -8.23 -16.43
C THR A 234 -7.67 -7.13 -17.24
N LEU A 235 -8.48 -6.35 -17.97
CA LEU A 235 -8.03 -5.21 -18.74
C LEU A 235 -8.27 -3.92 -17.95
N TYR A 236 -7.21 -3.12 -17.74
CA TYR A 236 -7.28 -1.79 -17.12
C TYR A 236 -6.72 -0.72 -18.06
N GLY A 237 -7.00 0.53 -17.75
CA GLY A 237 -6.55 1.69 -18.48
C GLY A 237 -7.67 2.51 -19.06
N SER A 238 -7.33 3.52 -19.86
CA SER A 238 -8.31 4.35 -20.54
C SER A 238 -8.25 4.17 -22.05
N VAL A 239 -9.41 4.23 -22.68
CA VAL A 239 -9.58 4.15 -24.15
C VAL A 239 -10.38 5.34 -24.64
N GLU A 240 -10.18 5.74 -25.90
CA GLU A 240 -10.79 6.94 -26.46
C GLU A 240 -12.29 6.77 -26.73
N THR A 241 -12.73 5.56 -27.08
CA THR A 241 -14.11 5.32 -27.49
C THR A 241 -14.70 4.09 -26.81
N LYS A 242 -16.04 4.07 -26.74
CA LYS A 242 -16.80 2.89 -26.30
C LYS A 242 -16.55 1.70 -27.20
N MET A 243 -16.41 1.94 -28.51
CA MET A 243 -16.10 0.90 -29.48
C MET A 243 -14.74 0.24 -29.19
N ASP A 244 -13.71 1.03 -28.87
CA ASP A 244 -12.39 0.48 -28.51
C ASP A 244 -12.49 -0.43 -27.29
N LYS A 245 -13.25 -0.01 -26.27
CA LYS A 245 -13.52 -0.84 -25.08
C LYS A 245 -14.21 -2.16 -25.45
N GLU A 246 -15.23 -2.09 -26.29
CA GLU A 246 -15.98 -3.29 -26.73
C GLU A 246 -15.09 -4.23 -27.54
N ILE A 247 -14.30 -3.71 -28.49
CA ILE A 247 -13.36 -4.50 -29.29
C ILE A 247 -12.31 -5.16 -28.38
N ALA A 248 -11.74 -4.41 -27.43
CA ALA A 248 -10.78 -4.98 -26.48
C ALA A 248 -11.38 -6.15 -25.69
N GLY A 249 -12.63 -6.02 -25.21
CA GLY A 249 -13.35 -7.08 -24.53
C GLY A 249 -13.58 -8.31 -25.43
N ILE A 250 -14.02 -8.10 -26.68
CA ILE A 250 -14.24 -9.18 -27.65
C ILE A 250 -12.93 -9.94 -27.92
N ARG A 251 -11.83 -9.22 -28.18
CA ARG A 251 -10.52 -9.83 -28.44
C ARG A 251 -9.98 -10.59 -27.24
N ALA A 252 -10.13 -10.03 -26.05
CA ALA A 252 -9.68 -10.70 -24.83
C ALA A 252 -10.48 -11.97 -24.54
N ASN A 253 -11.79 -11.98 -24.77
CA ASN A 253 -12.65 -13.17 -24.59
C ASN A 253 -12.34 -14.29 -25.62
N GLN A 254 -11.63 -14.00 -26.69
CA GLN A 254 -11.19 -14.99 -27.67
C GLN A 254 -9.83 -15.61 -27.34
N LEU A 255 -9.19 -15.25 -26.22
CA LEU A 255 -7.85 -15.72 -25.85
C LEU A 255 -7.89 -17.20 -25.46
N PRO A 256 -7.14 -18.06 -26.16
CA PRO A 256 -7.00 -19.45 -25.76
C PRO A 256 -6.28 -19.58 -24.43
N GLY A 257 -6.87 -20.30 -23.48
CA GLY A 257 -6.33 -20.54 -22.16
C GLY A 257 -6.73 -19.50 -21.09
N ALA A 258 -7.50 -18.47 -21.44
CA ALA A 258 -8.10 -17.63 -20.44
C ALA A 258 -9.31 -18.34 -19.79
N PHE A 259 -9.34 -18.39 -18.46
CA PHE A 259 -10.48 -18.95 -17.70
C PHE A 259 -11.62 -17.95 -17.58
N SER A 260 -11.29 -16.67 -17.45
CA SER A 260 -12.25 -15.57 -17.51
C SER A 260 -11.57 -14.29 -17.99
N VAL A 261 -12.40 -13.35 -18.47
CA VAL A 261 -11.96 -12.02 -18.87
C VAL A 261 -12.85 -10.97 -18.21
N GLU A 262 -12.24 -10.00 -17.58
CA GLU A 262 -12.89 -8.81 -17.03
C GLU A 262 -12.38 -7.54 -17.73
N ASN A 263 -13.30 -6.75 -18.31
CA ASN A 263 -12.95 -5.53 -19.02
C ASN A 263 -13.28 -4.29 -18.17
N LYS A 264 -12.28 -3.79 -17.42
CA LYS A 264 -12.33 -2.59 -16.58
C LYS A 264 -11.80 -1.32 -17.27
N LEU A 265 -11.68 -1.35 -18.62
CA LEU A 265 -11.29 -0.15 -19.36
C LEU A 265 -12.28 0.99 -19.13
N VAL A 266 -11.78 2.20 -18.95
CA VAL A 266 -12.56 3.42 -18.82
C VAL A 266 -12.53 4.17 -20.15
N VAL A 267 -13.68 4.65 -20.60
CA VAL A 267 -13.77 5.49 -21.80
C VAL A 267 -13.47 6.93 -21.39
N GLU A 268 -12.49 7.58 -22.04
CA GLU A 268 -12.20 8.99 -21.82
C GLU A 268 -13.36 9.84 -22.39
N GLU A 269 -14.05 10.55 -21.52
CA GLU A 269 -15.00 11.57 -21.98
C GLU A 269 -14.21 12.68 -22.66
N ASN A 270 -14.35 12.81 -23.97
CA ASN A 270 -13.75 13.91 -24.73
C ASN A 270 -14.31 15.25 -24.22
N SER A 271 -13.59 15.97 -23.38
CA SER A 271 -13.87 17.35 -22.96
C SER A 271 -13.77 18.36 -24.12
N LYS A 272 -13.70 17.91 -25.37
CA LYS A 272 -13.56 18.75 -26.57
C LYS A 272 -14.90 19.16 -27.24
N GLN A 273 -16.07 18.88 -26.65
CA GLN A 273 -17.36 19.24 -27.26
C GLN A 273 -18.12 20.38 -26.55
N SER A 274 -17.46 21.23 -25.76
CA SER A 274 -18.11 22.46 -25.26
C SER A 274 -17.34 23.72 -25.70
N GLY A 275 -17.18 23.88 -27.01
CA GLY A 275 -16.53 25.05 -27.62
C GLY A 275 -16.98 25.23 -29.08
N MET A 276 -18.30 25.39 -29.28
CA MET A 276 -18.89 26.01 -30.45
C MET A 276 -19.99 26.95 -29.99
#